data_43f30d15facbafe6a00537f71dad2412
#
_entry.id   43f30d15facbafe6a00537f71dad2412
#
_cell.length_a   1.000
_cell.length_b   1.000
_cell.length_c   1.000
_cell.angle_alpha   90.00
_cell.angle_beta   90.00
_cell.angle_gamma   90.00
#
_symmetry.space_group_name_H-M   'P 1'
#
loop_
_entity.id
_entity.type
_entity.pdbx_description
1 polymer ?
#
loop_
_entity_poly.entity_id
_entity_poly.type
_entity_poly.pdbx_seq_one_letter_code
_entity_poly.pdbx_strand_id
1 'polypeptide(L)'
;LDSLHVQIVMFKPEAESAFPEFYELARSVEPLSQDELNEIEISPEDKASIMYTSGSTGMPKGVLSTHRNIINALYTWKFVKEITEILRPELVEEKPEFPPALLANVPLFHVTGSHAQFLASFIYSRRFVMMYKWDAEAALKLIEEERISVFHGVPTMAWEIMQSPNFEKTDLSSLRGVQSGGASRPPEHLNMIMQKFPDAAIPGLGYGLTETNAIGAIISGKFYASRPNSTGRPTPPVTSVKIVDAEGNTLEDGGVGEICIKGATVMKGYWNNPEATAEVIKDGWFYSGDIGMLDNLGFLIILDRAKDIVIRGGENIGCAEVEYAISEHPQVSEVSVYGIPEERLGEMLCCSIMLQADSELNSEQLTSFLSSRIAGFKIPERFFFQYEQLPRIATGKIAKKELRKKTMEF
;
A
#
# COMPACT_ATOMS: atom_id res chain seq x y z
N LEU A 1 4.15 10.12 32.61
CA LEU A 1 2.80 9.99 32.01
C LEU A 1 1.74 10.63 32.90
N ASP A 2 1.88 10.56 34.23
CA ASP A 2 0.92 11.14 35.18
C ASP A 2 0.72 12.67 34.98
N SER A 3 1.74 13.37 34.50
CA SER A 3 1.64 14.81 34.20
C SER A 3 0.83 15.16 32.95
N LEU A 4 0.48 14.17 32.13
CA LEU A 4 -0.23 14.36 30.87
C LEU A 4 -1.74 14.05 30.97
N HIS A 5 -2.24 13.68 32.14
CA HIS A 5 -3.63 13.22 32.34
C HIS A 5 -4.08 12.15 31.33
N VAL A 6 -3.16 11.25 30.95
CA VAL A 6 -3.43 10.16 30.00
C VAL A 6 -3.80 8.90 30.76
N GLN A 7 -4.97 8.34 30.46
CA GLN A 7 -5.37 7.03 30.95
C GLN A 7 -4.78 5.93 30.06
N ILE A 8 -4.00 5.02 30.66
CA ILE A 8 -3.46 3.85 29.96
C ILE A 8 -4.39 2.67 30.25
N VAL A 9 -4.82 1.99 29.18
CA VAL A 9 -5.67 0.79 29.26
C VAL A 9 -5.00 -0.33 28.47
N MET A 10 -4.94 -1.52 29.05
CA MET A 10 -4.36 -2.69 28.42
C MET A 10 -5.44 -3.53 27.73
N PHE A 11 -5.15 -3.98 26.52
CA PHE A 11 -6.02 -4.89 25.77
C PHE A 11 -5.37 -6.28 25.74
N LYS A 12 -5.99 -7.26 26.43
CA LYS A 12 -5.47 -8.63 26.57
C LYS A 12 -4.01 -8.65 27.07
N PRO A 13 -3.71 -8.18 28.27
CA PRO A 13 -2.36 -8.27 28.81
C PRO A 13 -1.92 -9.75 28.90
N GLU A 14 -0.67 -10.03 28.51
CA GLU A 14 -0.09 -11.39 28.59
C GLU A 14 0.26 -11.79 30.03
N ALA A 15 0.35 -10.80 30.94
CA ALA A 15 0.64 -10.97 32.35
C ALA A 15 -0.17 -9.99 33.18
N GLU A 16 -0.14 -10.14 34.49
CA GLU A 16 -0.74 -9.21 35.44
C GLU A 16 -0.23 -7.78 35.18
N SER A 17 -1.15 -6.86 34.90
CA SER A 17 -0.83 -5.48 34.52
C SER A 17 -1.21 -4.51 35.63
N ALA A 18 -0.39 -3.48 35.84
CA ALA A 18 -0.72 -2.36 36.73
C ALA A 18 -1.82 -1.44 36.13
N PHE A 19 -2.21 -1.66 34.89
CA PHE A 19 -3.25 -0.88 34.20
C PHE A 19 -4.52 -1.70 34.06
N PRO A 20 -5.71 -1.07 34.13
CA PRO A 20 -6.98 -1.78 33.96
C PRO A 20 -7.10 -2.41 32.58
N GLU A 21 -7.71 -3.59 32.53
CA GLU A 21 -8.04 -4.24 31.27
C GLU A 21 -9.18 -3.51 30.58
N PHE A 22 -9.11 -3.41 29.23
CA PHE A 22 -10.11 -2.72 28.41
C PHE A 22 -11.53 -3.20 28.67
N TYR A 23 -11.74 -4.50 28.75
CA TYR A 23 -13.08 -5.06 28.96
C TYR A 23 -13.66 -4.76 30.35
N GLU A 24 -12.81 -4.70 31.36
CA GLU A 24 -13.23 -4.32 32.74
C GLU A 24 -13.64 -2.85 32.75
N LEU A 25 -12.81 -1.98 32.15
CA LEU A 25 -13.12 -0.57 32.03
C LEU A 25 -14.41 -0.34 31.22
N ALA A 26 -14.56 -0.99 30.08
CA ALA A 26 -15.74 -0.85 29.22
C ALA A 26 -17.03 -1.29 29.91
N ARG A 27 -16.97 -2.29 30.80
CA ARG A 27 -18.12 -2.73 31.60
C ARG A 27 -18.43 -1.81 32.79
N SER A 28 -17.46 -1.04 33.24
CA SER A 28 -17.61 -0.12 34.37
C SER A 28 -18.19 1.25 34.01
N VAL A 29 -18.30 1.53 32.69
CA VAL A 29 -18.80 2.81 32.18
C VAL A 29 -20.21 2.65 31.62
N GLU A 30 -21.12 3.52 32.07
CA GLU A 30 -22.46 3.59 31.50
C GLU A 30 -22.38 4.08 30.04
N PRO A 31 -23.05 3.41 29.08
CA PRO A 31 -23.13 3.87 27.70
C PRO A 31 -23.82 5.24 27.62
N LEU A 32 -23.31 6.12 26.78
CA LEU A 32 -24.02 7.36 26.45
C LEU A 32 -25.40 7.05 25.84
N SER A 33 -26.41 7.77 26.28
CA SER A 33 -27.72 7.74 25.64
C SER A 33 -27.67 8.34 24.23
N GLN A 34 -28.65 8.03 23.39
CA GLN A 34 -28.73 8.62 22.05
C GLN A 34 -28.83 10.15 22.10
N ASP A 35 -29.49 10.70 23.10
CA ASP A 35 -29.65 12.16 23.27
C ASP A 35 -28.29 12.80 23.61
N GLU A 36 -27.51 12.22 24.54
CA GLU A 36 -26.16 12.69 24.85
C GLU A 36 -25.23 12.59 23.61
N LEU A 37 -25.35 11.53 22.81
CA LEU A 37 -24.58 11.39 21.55
C LEU A 37 -24.97 12.48 20.55
N ASN A 38 -26.25 12.84 20.46
CA ASN A 38 -26.74 13.88 19.56
C ASN A 38 -26.32 15.30 19.98
N GLU A 39 -26.00 15.52 21.24
CA GLU A 39 -25.49 16.79 21.76
C GLU A 39 -24.00 17.03 21.42
N ILE A 40 -23.28 15.99 20.99
CA ILE A 40 -21.88 16.11 20.61
C ILE A 40 -21.77 16.77 19.23
N GLU A 41 -21.41 18.03 19.21
CA GLU A 41 -21.13 18.75 17.96
C GLU A 41 -19.73 18.37 17.42
N ILE A 42 -19.68 17.87 16.19
CA ILE A 42 -18.45 17.52 15.48
C ILE A 42 -18.35 18.39 14.22
N SER A 43 -17.32 19.23 14.17
CA SER A 43 -17.00 19.99 12.96
C SER A 43 -16.19 19.14 11.96
N PRO A 44 -16.39 19.29 10.65
CA PRO A 44 -15.54 18.66 9.64
C PRO A 44 -14.04 18.97 9.82
N GLU A 45 -13.71 20.11 10.43
CA GLU A 45 -12.33 20.55 10.67
C GLU A 45 -11.73 20.05 12.00
N ASP A 46 -12.53 19.36 12.82
CA ASP A 46 -12.04 18.77 14.05
C ASP A 46 -11.02 17.68 13.77
N LYS A 47 -10.06 17.54 14.68
CA LYS A 47 -9.01 16.51 14.60
C LYS A 47 -9.62 15.15 14.85
N ALA A 48 -9.53 14.25 13.86
CA ALA A 48 -10.14 12.93 13.92
C ALA A 48 -9.15 11.80 14.21
N SER A 49 -7.93 11.88 13.65
CA SER A 49 -6.91 10.86 13.88
C SER A 49 -5.49 11.38 13.80
N ILE A 50 -4.59 10.70 14.50
CA ILE A 50 -3.14 10.85 14.35
C ILE A 50 -2.60 9.45 14.04
N MET A 51 -2.05 9.26 12.83
CA MET A 51 -1.45 8.01 12.41
C MET A 51 0.05 8.18 12.22
N TYR A 52 0.84 7.38 12.94
CA TYR A 52 2.30 7.48 12.86
C TYR A 52 2.85 6.74 11.64
N THR A 53 3.74 7.44 10.92
CA THR A 53 4.52 6.86 9.82
C THR A 53 5.97 6.68 10.24
N SER A 54 6.66 5.70 9.67
CA SER A 54 8.07 5.41 10.00
C SER A 54 9.07 6.48 9.59
N GLY A 55 8.61 7.59 8.98
CA GLY A 55 9.42 8.74 8.56
C GLY A 55 10.70 8.38 7.77
N SER A 56 11.08 9.19 6.81
CA SER A 56 12.36 9.04 6.09
C SER A 56 13.58 9.39 6.99
N THR A 57 13.37 10.25 7.98
CA THR A 57 14.41 10.77 8.91
C THR A 57 14.67 9.85 10.12
N GLY A 58 14.01 8.70 10.21
CA GLY A 58 14.19 7.74 11.31
C GLY A 58 13.26 7.93 12.51
N MET A 59 12.77 9.14 12.76
CA MET A 59 11.77 9.39 13.82
C MET A 59 10.36 9.33 13.23
N PRO A 60 9.42 8.61 13.87
CA PRO A 60 8.04 8.55 13.42
C PRO A 60 7.38 9.94 13.44
N LYS A 61 6.62 10.27 12.39
CA LYS A 61 5.83 11.49 12.30
C LYS A 61 4.34 11.16 12.43
N GLY A 62 3.62 11.87 13.27
CA GLY A 62 2.17 11.69 13.44
C GLY A 62 1.41 12.47 12.38
N VAL A 63 0.80 11.80 11.43
CA VAL A 63 -0.06 12.39 10.40
C VAL A 63 -1.40 12.75 11.03
N LEU A 64 -1.71 14.05 11.10
CA LEU A 64 -2.96 14.57 11.63
C LEU A 64 -4.00 14.73 10.53
N SER A 65 -5.09 13.98 10.63
CA SER A 65 -6.25 14.10 9.74
C SER A 65 -7.47 14.63 10.47
N THR A 66 -8.27 15.45 9.77
CA THR A 66 -9.58 15.92 10.23
C THR A 66 -10.68 14.95 9.78
N HIS A 67 -11.90 15.12 10.34
CA HIS A 67 -13.08 14.39 9.86
C HIS A 67 -13.30 14.63 8.36
N ARG A 68 -13.11 15.87 7.87
CA ARG A 68 -13.19 16.19 6.44
C ARG A 68 -12.26 15.33 5.61
N ASN A 69 -10.99 15.19 6.00
CA ASN A 69 -10.01 14.43 5.23
C ASN A 69 -10.42 12.95 5.10
N ILE A 70 -10.78 12.33 6.22
CA ILE A 70 -11.16 10.91 6.25
C ILE A 70 -12.46 10.65 5.49
N ILE A 71 -13.49 11.46 5.74
CA ILE A 71 -14.80 11.31 5.08
C ILE A 71 -14.66 11.47 3.57
N ASN A 72 -13.88 12.46 3.09
CA ASN A 72 -13.64 12.61 1.66
C ASN A 72 -12.92 11.40 1.06
N ALA A 73 -11.98 10.76 1.78
CA ALA A 73 -11.35 9.54 1.30
C ALA A 73 -12.37 8.40 1.15
N LEU A 74 -13.23 8.18 2.15
CA LEU A 74 -14.25 7.16 2.14
C LEU A 74 -15.26 7.37 1.00
N TYR A 75 -15.76 8.60 0.84
CA TYR A 75 -16.69 8.91 -0.23
C TYR A 75 -16.05 8.93 -1.61
N THR A 76 -14.74 9.15 -1.73
CA THR A 76 -14.02 8.99 -3.00
C THR A 76 -14.08 7.56 -3.50
N TRP A 77 -13.82 6.57 -2.64
CA TRP A 77 -13.96 5.17 -3.04
C TRP A 77 -15.40 4.82 -3.41
N LYS A 78 -16.38 5.30 -2.63
CA LYS A 78 -17.79 5.09 -2.94
C LYS A 78 -18.18 5.72 -4.29
N PHE A 79 -17.75 6.95 -4.55
CA PHE A 79 -17.96 7.64 -5.81
C PHE A 79 -17.36 6.87 -7.00
N VAL A 80 -16.12 6.41 -6.88
CA VAL A 80 -15.46 5.61 -7.95
C VAL A 80 -16.24 4.32 -8.21
N LYS A 81 -16.73 3.65 -7.18
CA LYS A 81 -17.57 2.46 -7.31
C LYS A 81 -18.87 2.80 -8.04
N GLU A 82 -19.63 3.77 -7.56
CA GLU A 82 -20.94 4.16 -8.13
C GLU A 82 -20.82 4.63 -9.60
N ILE A 83 -19.80 5.44 -9.92
CA ILE A 83 -19.53 5.84 -11.31
C ILE A 83 -19.19 4.63 -12.18
N THR A 84 -18.42 3.68 -11.65
CA THR A 84 -18.08 2.44 -12.38
C THR A 84 -19.34 1.62 -12.65
N GLU A 85 -20.23 1.49 -11.70
CA GLU A 85 -21.51 0.79 -11.84
C GLU A 85 -22.43 1.45 -12.87
N ILE A 86 -22.46 2.78 -12.91
CA ILE A 86 -23.23 3.53 -13.91
C ILE A 86 -22.65 3.33 -15.32
N LEU A 87 -21.33 3.41 -15.46
CA LEU A 87 -20.65 3.30 -16.76
C LEU A 87 -20.52 1.85 -17.25
N ARG A 88 -20.60 0.90 -16.35
CA ARG A 88 -20.41 -0.53 -16.61
C ARG A 88 -21.48 -1.36 -15.89
N PRO A 89 -22.74 -1.19 -16.25
CA PRO A 89 -23.87 -1.86 -15.60
C PRO A 89 -23.77 -3.40 -15.68
N GLU A 90 -23.03 -3.92 -16.67
CA GLU A 90 -22.79 -5.34 -16.78
C GLU A 90 -21.90 -5.94 -15.65
N LEU A 91 -21.24 -5.10 -14.85
CA LEU A 91 -20.48 -5.52 -13.67
C LEU A 91 -21.29 -5.53 -12.38
N VAL A 92 -22.55 -5.07 -12.45
CA VAL A 92 -23.44 -5.01 -11.29
C VAL A 92 -24.23 -6.31 -11.17
N GLU A 93 -24.04 -7.03 -10.08
CA GLU A 93 -24.91 -8.14 -9.73
C GLU A 93 -26.22 -7.61 -9.13
N GLU A 94 -27.37 -7.84 -9.77
CA GLU A 94 -28.68 -7.39 -9.27
C GLU A 94 -28.98 -7.97 -7.87
N LYS A 95 -28.58 -9.21 -7.60
CA LYS A 95 -28.70 -9.88 -6.29
C LYS A 95 -27.46 -10.73 -6.07
N PRO A 96 -26.47 -10.23 -5.31
CA PRO A 96 -25.31 -11.04 -4.94
C PRO A 96 -25.79 -12.26 -4.12
N GLU A 97 -25.25 -13.42 -4.45
CA GLU A 97 -25.57 -14.68 -3.77
C GLU A 97 -25.25 -14.63 -2.27
N PHE A 98 -24.17 -13.89 -1.91
CA PHE A 98 -23.72 -13.71 -0.53
C PHE A 98 -23.66 -12.24 -0.15
N PRO A 99 -23.94 -11.89 1.12
CA PRO A 99 -23.74 -10.53 1.61
C PRO A 99 -22.27 -10.11 1.43
N PRO A 100 -22.01 -8.86 1.03
CA PRO A 100 -20.65 -8.37 0.84
C PRO A 100 -19.81 -8.56 2.10
N ALA A 101 -18.60 -9.10 1.95
CA ALA A 101 -17.67 -9.33 3.05
C ALA A 101 -16.23 -9.00 2.62
N LEU A 102 -15.46 -8.40 3.55
CA LEU A 102 -14.05 -8.07 3.35
C LEU A 102 -13.20 -8.83 4.35
N LEU A 103 -12.08 -9.40 3.87
CA LEU A 103 -11.04 -9.95 4.73
C LEU A 103 -10.07 -8.84 5.17
N ALA A 104 -10.07 -8.53 6.46
CA ALA A 104 -9.17 -7.55 7.07
C ALA A 104 -7.87 -8.24 7.50
N ASN A 105 -6.84 -8.04 6.70
CA ASN A 105 -5.52 -8.66 6.79
C ASN A 105 -4.39 -7.64 6.96
N VAL A 106 -4.72 -6.35 6.99
CA VAL A 106 -3.77 -5.25 7.23
C VAL A 106 -4.06 -4.62 8.60
N PRO A 107 -3.02 -4.36 9.43
CA PRO A 107 -3.22 -3.79 10.75
C PRO A 107 -3.96 -2.46 10.75
N LEU A 108 -4.84 -2.23 11.73
CA LEU A 108 -5.66 -1.01 11.83
C LEU A 108 -4.84 0.26 12.16
N PHE A 109 -3.61 0.12 12.64
CA PHE A 109 -2.71 1.26 12.81
C PHE A 109 -2.12 1.77 11.47
N HIS A 110 -2.38 1.08 10.35
CA HIS A 110 -2.02 1.51 9.01
C HIS A 110 -3.26 2.03 8.27
N VAL A 111 -3.10 3.10 7.48
CA VAL A 111 -4.20 3.75 6.75
C VAL A 111 -4.97 2.79 5.83
N THR A 112 -4.32 1.79 5.24
CA THR A 112 -4.99 0.75 4.46
C THR A 112 -5.95 -0.06 5.34
N GLY A 113 -5.49 -0.53 6.50
CA GLY A 113 -6.32 -1.30 7.43
C GLY A 113 -7.46 -0.45 8.01
N SER A 114 -7.16 0.75 8.53
CA SER A 114 -8.15 1.59 9.18
C SER A 114 -9.13 2.23 8.20
N HIS A 115 -8.66 2.82 7.09
CA HIS A 115 -9.52 3.59 6.18
C HIS A 115 -10.08 2.72 5.06
N ALA A 116 -9.22 2.07 4.27
CA ALA A 116 -9.67 1.32 3.09
C ALA A 116 -10.34 -0.03 3.44
N GLN A 117 -10.02 -0.62 4.59
CA GLN A 117 -10.67 -1.85 5.04
C GLN A 117 -11.77 -1.58 6.08
N PHE A 118 -11.42 -1.07 7.27
CA PHE A 118 -12.36 -0.94 8.39
C PHE A 118 -13.43 0.13 8.14
N LEU A 119 -13.06 1.41 8.04
CA LEU A 119 -14.03 2.50 7.88
C LEU A 119 -14.83 2.37 6.57
N ALA A 120 -14.20 1.97 5.47
CA ALA A 120 -14.90 1.73 4.22
C ALA A 120 -15.94 0.59 4.31
N SER A 121 -15.78 -0.37 5.23
CA SER A 121 -16.77 -1.43 5.41
C SER A 121 -18.11 -0.90 5.91
N PHE A 122 -18.14 0.17 6.72
CA PHE A 122 -19.37 0.84 7.10
C PHE A 122 -20.06 1.53 5.92
N ILE A 123 -19.29 2.24 5.08
CA ILE A 123 -19.81 2.93 3.88
C ILE A 123 -20.41 1.95 2.87
N TYR A 124 -19.83 0.76 2.76
CA TYR A 124 -20.28 -0.29 1.84
C TYR A 124 -21.26 -1.29 2.48
N SER A 125 -21.60 -1.12 3.75
CA SER A 125 -22.47 -2.06 4.51
C SER A 125 -22.05 -3.52 4.34
N ARG A 126 -20.73 -3.79 4.41
CA ARG A 126 -20.16 -5.12 4.24
C ARG A 126 -19.66 -5.71 5.55
N ARG A 127 -19.74 -7.03 5.69
CA ARG A 127 -19.16 -7.74 6.82
C ARG A 127 -17.64 -7.53 6.85
N PHE A 128 -17.10 -7.39 8.06
CA PHE A 128 -15.68 -7.18 8.29
C PHE A 128 -15.12 -8.39 9.03
N VAL A 129 -14.41 -9.27 8.32
CA VAL A 129 -13.82 -10.50 8.85
C VAL A 129 -12.35 -10.25 9.15
N MET A 130 -11.95 -10.38 10.42
CA MET A 130 -10.60 -10.02 10.88
C MET A 130 -9.69 -11.23 11.00
N MET A 131 -8.46 -11.10 10.51
CA MET A 131 -7.36 -12.01 10.82
C MET A 131 -6.51 -11.44 11.96
N TYR A 132 -6.10 -12.30 12.90
CA TYR A 132 -5.18 -11.89 13.98
C TYR A 132 -3.77 -11.58 13.43
N LYS A 133 -3.29 -12.43 12.53
CA LYS A 133 -2.00 -12.32 11.85
C LYS A 133 -2.15 -12.83 10.42
N TRP A 134 -1.41 -12.24 9.50
CA TRP A 134 -1.40 -12.71 8.12
C TRP A 134 -0.84 -14.13 8.02
N ASP A 135 -1.58 -14.97 7.35
CA ASP A 135 -1.23 -16.34 6.97
C ASP A 135 -2.06 -16.72 5.73
N ALA A 136 -1.40 -17.16 4.66
CA ALA A 136 -2.05 -17.41 3.37
C ALA A 136 -3.06 -18.58 3.44
N GLU A 137 -2.76 -19.62 4.21
CA GLU A 137 -3.65 -20.78 4.38
C GLU A 137 -4.90 -20.42 5.19
N ALA A 138 -4.71 -19.65 6.27
CA ALA A 138 -5.83 -19.15 7.04
C ALA A 138 -6.68 -18.15 6.23
N ALA A 139 -6.05 -17.36 5.34
CA ALA A 139 -6.77 -16.45 4.45
C ALA A 139 -7.64 -17.22 3.44
N LEU A 140 -7.11 -18.25 2.80
CA LEU A 140 -7.87 -19.12 1.88
C LEU A 140 -9.06 -19.76 2.59
N LYS A 141 -8.84 -20.33 3.76
CA LYS A 141 -9.91 -20.92 4.57
C LYS A 141 -11.01 -19.89 4.90
N LEU A 142 -10.65 -18.68 5.34
CA LEU A 142 -11.62 -17.63 5.65
C LEU A 142 -12.36 -17.14 4.39
N ILE A 143 -11.69 -17.08 3.22
CA ILE A 143 -12.34 -16.69 1.97
C ILE A 143 -13.46 -17.67 1.65
N GLU A 144 -13.22 -18.97 1.77
CA GLU A 144 -14.21 -20.00 1.52
C GLU A 144 -15.32 -20.04 2.56
N GLU A 145 -14.96 -20.16 3.86
CA GLU A 145 -15.92 -20.34 4.95
C GLU A 145 -16.81 -19.11 5.16
N GLU A 146 -16.22 -17.90 5.08
CA GLU A 146 -16.90 -16.64 5.31
C GLU A 146 -17.43 -15.99 4.02
N ARG A 147 -17.31 -16.69 2.88
CA ARG A 147 -17.75 -16.14 1.57
C ARG A 147 -17.28 -14.72 1.35
N ILE A 148 -15.96 -14.49 1.48
CA ILE A 148 -15.34 -13.20 1.30
C ILE A 148 -15.54 -12.74 -0.14
N SER A 149 -16.08 -11.54 -0.33
CA SER A 149 -16.24 -10.94 -1.66
C SER A 149 -15.11 -9.99 -2.05
N VAL A 150 -14.39 -9.42 -1.08
CA VAL A 150 -13.26 -8.52 -1.34
C VAL A 150 -12.05 -8.97 -0.56
N PHE A 151 -11.01 -9.35 -1.27
CA PHE A 151 -9.66 -9.48 -0.76
C PHE A 151 -8.89 -8.18 -1.05
N HIS A 152 -8.37 -7.53 -0.02
CA HIS A 152 -7.62 -6.30 -0.15
C HIS A 152 -6.38 -6.37 0.74
N GLY A 153 -5.19 -6.28 0.16
CA GLY A 153 -3.93 -6.36 0.90
C GLY A 153 -2.77 -5.69 0.16
N VAL A 154 -1.56 -5.93 0.64
CA VAL A 154 -0.36 -5.59 -0.14
C VAL A 154 -0.17 -6.64 -1.25
N PRO A 155 0.49 -6.29 -2.37
CA PRO A 155 0.64 -7.21 -3.52
C PRO A 155 1.24 -8.58 -3.16
N THR A 156 2.16 -8.63 -2.20
CA THR A 156 2.78 -9.88 -1.73
C THR A 156 1.79 -10.86 -1.11
N MET A 157 0.73 -10.36 -0.46
CA MET A 157 -0.31 -11.23 0.13
C MET A 157 -1.09 -11.99 -0.94
N ALA A 158 -1.47 -11.32 -2.04
CA ALA A 158 -2.11 -12.00 -3.17
C ALA A 158 -1.16 -13.02 -3.83
N TRP A 159 0.13 -12.69 -3.91
CA TRP A 159 1.15 -13.60 -4.40
C TRP A 159 1.26 -14.85 -3.52
N GLU A 160 1.37 -14.69 -2.20
CA GLU A 160 1.48 -15.81 -1.25
C GLU A 160 0.26 -16.73 -1.29
N ILE A 161 -0.96 -16.18 -1.44
CA ILE A 161 -2.19 -16.98 -1.66
C ILE A 161 -2.06 -17.84 -2.92
N MET A 162 -1.60 -17.27 -4.04
CA MET A 162 -1.45 -18.01 -5.31
C MET A 162 -0.38 -19.09 -5.28
N GLN A 163 0.58 -19.01 -4.35
CA GLN A 163 1.63 -20.03 -4.14
C GLN A 163 1.19 -21.16 -3.19
N SER A 164 0.06 -21.02 -2.51
CA SER A 164 -0.44 -22.04 -1.60
C SER A 164 -0.78 -23.33 -2.33
N PRO A 165 -0.41 -24.51 -1.81
CA PRO A 165 -0.80 -25.81 -2.35
C PRO A 165 -2.32 -26.07 -2.24
N ASN A 166 -3.03 -25.27 -1.47
CA ASN A 166 -4.47 -25.34 -1.30
C ASN A 166 -5.25 -24.34 -2.17
N PHE A 167 -4.55 -23.46 -2.92
CA PHE A 167 -5.20 -22.44 -3.75
C PHE A 167 -6.24 -23.04 -4.70
N GLU A 168 -5.84 -24.05 -5.50
CA GLU A 168 -6.71 -24.72 -6.49
C GLU A 168 -7.81 -25.59 -5.86
N LYS A 169 -7.73 -25.85 -4.55
CA LYS A 169 -8.70 -26.67 -3.81
C LYS A 169 -9.74 -25.84 -3.08
N THR A 170 -9.48 -24.55 -2.91
CA THR A 170 -10.31 -23.62 -2.16
C THR A 170 -11.40 -23.04 -3.05
N ASP A 171 -12.63 -22.99 -2.58
CA ASP A 171 -13.73 -22.31 -3.28
C ASP A 171 -13.59 -20.77 -3.16
N LEU A 172 -13.08 -20.17 -4.22
CA LEU A 172 -12.91 -18.71 -4.35
C LEU A 172 -14.06 -18.03 -5.10
N SER A 173 -15.15 -18.73 -5.39
CA SER A 173 -16.28 -18.26 -6.22
C SER A 173 -17.01 -17.04 -5.64
N SER A 174 -16.88 -16.79 -4.34
CA SER A 174 -17.44 -15.60 -3.67
C SER A 174 -16.69 -14.30 -3.98
N LEU A 175 -15.43 -14.37 -4.42
CA LEU A 175 -14.61 -13.19 -4.69
C LEU A 175 -15.15 -12.38 -5.87
N ARG A 176 -15.19 -11.06 -5.68
CA ARG A 176 -15.55 -10.04 -6.67
C ARG A 176 -14.45 -9.01 -6.86
N GLY A 177 -13.53 -8.92 -5.93
CA GLY A 177 -12.39 -8.00 -6.01
C GLY A 177 -11.13 -8.52 -5.36
N VAL A 178 -10.00 -8.43 -6.10
CA VAL A 178 -8.64 -8.65 -5.60
C VAL A 178 -7.89 -7.33 -5.68
N GLN A 179 -8.00 -6.56 -4.60
CA GLN A 179 -7.49 -5.20 -4.52
C GLN A 179 -6.14 -5.15 -3.83
N SER A 180 -5.28 -4.23 -4.24
CA SER A 180 -4.01 -4.00 -3.55
C SER A 180 -3.68 -2.52 -3.44
N GLY A 181 -2.81 -2.21 -2.48
CA GLY A 181 -2.28 -0.87 -2.30
C GLY A 181 -1.08 -0.86 -1.37
N GLY A 182 -0.46 0.31 -1.24
CA GLY A 182 0.63 0.55 -0.31
C GLY A 182 2.01 0.02 -0.73
N ALA A 183 2.11 -0.72 -1.83
CA ALA A 183 3.35 -1.13 -2.47
C ALA A 183 3.12 -1.25 -3.98
N SER A 184 4.20 -1.20 -4.76
CA SER A 184 4.14 -1.47 -6.21
C SER A 184 3.83 -2.95 -6.45
N ARG A 185 3.14 -3.24 -7.55
CA ARG A 185 2.83 -4.60 -8.00
C ARG A 185 3.54 -4.85 -9.32
N PRO A 186 4.37 -5.90 -9.43
CA PRO A 186 4.92 -6.31 -10.70
C PRO A 186 3.81 -6.62 -11.71
N PRO A 187 3.94 -6.22 -12.99
CA PRO A 187 2.96 -6.53 -14.04
C PRO A 187 2.64 -8.01 -14.15
N GLU A 188 3.62 -8.87 -13.96
CA GLU A 188 3.45 -10.32 -14.02
C GLU A 188 2.49 -10.83 -12.93
N HIS A 189 2.51 -10.26 -11.73
CA HIS A 189 1.57 -10.62 -10.68
C HIS A 189 0.11 -10.28 -11.06
N LEU A 190 -0.11 -9.20 -11.82
CA LEU A 190 -1.42 -8.89 -12.36
C LEU A 190 -1.89 -9.95 -13.35
N ASN A 191 -1.03 -10.37 -14.27
CA ASN A 191 -1.34 -11.43 -15.24
C ASN A 191 -1.71 -12.73 -14.53
N MET A 192 -0.97 -13.09 -13.49
CA MET A 192 -1.26 -14.30 -12.70
C MET A 192 -2.58 -14.20 -11.94
N ILE A 193 -2.92 -13.05 -11.38
CA ILE A 193 -4.22 -12.83 -10.74
C ILE A 193 -5.33 -13.03 -11.74
N MET A 194 -5.22 -12.47 -12.95
CA MET A 194 -6.21 -12.58 -14.01
C MET A 194 -6.37 -14.02 -14.55
N GLN A 195 -5.33 -14.85 -14.44
CA GLN A 195 -5.36 -16.24 -14.88
C GLN A 195 -5.86 -17.21 -13.80
N LYS A 196 -5.54 -16.95 -12.53
CA LYS A 196 -5.76 -17.90 -11.45
C LYS A 196 -7.02 -17.64 -10.62
N PHE A 197 -7.37 -16.36 -10.41
CA PHE A 197 -8.58 -16.04 -9.66
C PHE A 197 -9.84 -16.13 -10.55
N PRO A 198 -11.04 -16.29 -9.97
CA PRO A 198 -12.28 -16.30 -10.74
C PRO A 198 -12.43 -15.04 -11.62
N ASP A 199 -13.00 -15.15 -12.80
CA ASP A 199 -13.22 -14.03 -13.73
C ASP A 199 -14.01 -12.88 -13.12
N ALA A 200 -14.87 -13.17 -12.15
CA ALA A 200 -15.63 -12.18 -11.39
C ALA A 200 -14.76 -11.37 -10.39
N ALA A 201 -13.57 -11.87 -10.04
CA ALA A 201 -12.67 -11.25 -9.09
C ALA A 201 -11.80 -10.17 -9.75
N ILE A 202 -12.35 -8.96 -9.88
CA ILE A 202 -11.73 -7.84 -10.58
C ILE A 202 -10.46 -7.37 -9.87
N PRO A 203 -9.27 -7.42 -10.52
CA PRO A 203 -8.04 -6.90 -9.95
C PRO A 203 -8.06 -5.38 -9.89
N GLY A 204 -7.50 -4.81 -8.81
CA GLY A 204 -7.33 -3.37 -8.68
C GLY A 204 -6.06 -3.00 -7.93
N LEU A 205 -5.63 -1.76 -8.15
CA LEU A 205 -4.50 -1.16 -7.47
C LEU A 205 -4.84 0.27 -7.08
N GLY A 206 -4.49 0.64 -5.83
CA GLY A 206 -4.59 2.00 -5.34
C GLY A 206 -3.21 2.53 -4.92
N TYR A 207 -2.95 3.77 -5.27
CA TYR A 207 -1.84 4.56 -4.76
C TYR A 207 -2.34 5.62 -3.80
N GLY A 208 -1.65 5.77 -2.70
CA GLY A 208 -1.88 6.80 -1.70
C GLY A 208 -0.96 6.61 -0.50
N LEU A 209 -0.88 7.63 0.33
CA LEU A 209 -0.03 7.68 1.52
C LEU A 209 -0.90 7.91 2.76
N THR A 210 -0.33 7.74 3.93
CA THR A 210 -1.01 8.12 5.20
C THR A 210 -1.39 9.58 5.16
N GLU A 211 -0.52 10.43 4.62
CA GLU A 211 -0.68 11.87 4.45
C GLU A 211 -1.82 12.27 3.49
N THR A 212 -2.31 11.35 2.68
CA THR A 212 -3.44 11.56 1.76
C THR A 212 -4.65 10.68 2.08
N ASN A 213 -4.68 10.10 3.29
CA ASN A 213 -5.73 9.17 3.72
C ASN A 213 -5.95 8.01 2.73
N ALA A 214 -4.84 7.48 2.19
CA ALA A 214 -4.76 6.40 1.20
C ALA A 214 -5.33 6.72 -0.20
N ILE A 215 -5.58 8.00 -0.51
CA ILE A 215 -6.08 8.43 -1.81
C ILE A 215 -5.03 9.22 -2.58
N GLY A 216 -4.75 8.80 -3.80
CA GLY A 216 -3.91 9.49 -4.79
C GLY A 216 -4.38 9.12 -6.19
N ALA A 217 -4.27 7.84 -6.57
CA ALA A 217 -4.75 7.33 -7.85
C ALA A 217 -5.30 5.91 -7.68
N ILE A 218 -6.22 5.53 -8.58
CA ILE A 218 -6.89 4.21 -8.54
C ILE A 218 -7.03 3.67 -9.96
N ILE A 219 -6.81 2.36 -10.13
CA ILE A 219 -7.04 1.62 -11.38
C ILE A 219 -7.63 0.25 -11.07
N SER A 220 -8.50 -0.25 -11.95
CA SER A 220 -9.07 -1.60 -11.83
C SER A 220 -9.51 -2.20 -13.16
N GLY A 221 -9.72 -3.51 -13.17
CA GLY A 221 -10.32 -4.25 -14.28
C GLY A 221 -9.58 -4.10 -15.61
N LYS A 222 -10.32 -3.90 -16.70
CA LYS A 222 -9.76 -3.83 -18.07
C LYS A 222 -8.79 -2.66 -18.26
N PHE A 223 -8.99 -1.54 -17.57
CA PHE A 223 -8.03 -0.44 -17.60
C PHE A 223 -6.70 -0.83 -16.98
N TYR A 224 -6.75 -1.58 -15.87
CA TYR A 224 -5.52 -2.07 -15.23
C TYR A 224 -4.85 -3.13 -16.12
N ALA A 225 -5.60 -4.06 -16.69
CA ALA A 225 -5.07 -5.05 -17.62
C ALA A 225 -4.34 -4.43 -18.83
N SER A 226 -4.86 -3.31 -19.36
CA SER A 226 -4.25 -2.60 -20.48
C SER A 226 -3.08 -1.68 -20.09
N ARG A 227 -2.90 -1.40 -18.79
CA ARG A 227 -1.85 -0.52 -18.24
C ARG A 227 -1.26 -1.09 -16.96
N PRO A 228 -0.59 -2.24 -17.03
CA PRO A 228 -0.13 -2.97 -15.84
C PRO A 228 0.92 -2.21 -15.01
N ASN A 229 1.63 -1.24 -15.61
CA ASN A 229 2.62 -0.39 -14.94
C ASN A 229 2.02 0.85 -14.28
N SER A 230 0.73 1.12 -14.47
CA SER A 230 0.08 2.30 -13.91
C SER A 230 -0.58 2.00 -12.58
N THR A 231 -0.57 3.00 -11.69
CA THR A 231 -1.37 3.01 -10.46
C THR A 231 -2.73 3.67 -10.66
N GLY A 232 -3.06 4.07 -11.90
CA GLY A 232 -4.35 4.62 -12.25
C GLY A 232 -4.38 6.13 -12.41
N ARG A 233 -5.58 6.69 -12.29
CA ARG A 233 -5.82 8.12 -12.42
C ARG A 233 -6.18 8.73 -11.08
N PRO A 234 -5.83 10.00 -10.84
CA PRO A 234 -6.39 10.75 -9.73
C PRO A 234 -7.92 10.76 -9.83
N THR A 235 -8.59 10.98 -8.72
CA THR A 235 -10.06 10.93 -8.60
C THR A 235 -10.64 12.35 -8.45
N PRO A 236 -10.74 13.13 -9.56
CA PRO A 236 -11.35 14.44 -9.50
C PRO A 236 -12.86 14.33 -9.15
N PRO A 237 -13.45 15.35 -8.50
CA PRO A 237 -12.82 16.61 -8.11
C PRO A 237 -12.06 16.56 -6.77
N VAL A 238 -12.02 15.42 -6.10
CA VAL A 238 -11.51 15.30 -4.73
C VAL A 238 -9.99 15.34 -4.68
N THR A 239 -9.31 14.77 -5.70
CA THR A 239 -7.86 14.65 -5.75
C THR A 239 -7.32 15.09 -7.09
N SER A 240 -6.31 15.95 -7.07
CA SER A 240 -5.51 16.35 -8.24
C SER A 240 -4.07 15.90 -8.04
N VAL A 241 -3.41 15.53 -9.13
CA VAL A 241 -1.99 15.15 -9.15
C VAL A 241 -1.28 15.99 -10.19
N LYS A 242 -0.06 16.44 -9.88
CA LYS A 242 0.88 17.02 -10.82
C LYS A 242 2.27 16.44 -10.59
N ILE A 243 3.10 16.50 -11.59
CA ILE A 243 4.52 16.13 -11.52
C ILE A 243 5.35 17.41 -11.54
N VAL A 244 6.37 17.51 -10.70
CA VAL A 244 7.24 18.68 -10.63
C VAL A 244 8.72 18.30 -10.75
N ASP A 245 9.51 19.20 -11.32
CA ASP A 245 10.98 19.11 -11.34
C ASP A 245 11.60 19.43 -9.96
N ALA A 246 12.93 19.44 -9.89
CA ALA A 246 13.68 19.76 -8.66
C ALA A 246 13.49 21.21 -8.21
N GLU A 247 13.16 22.12 -9.12
CA GLU A 247 12.89 23.55 -8.89
C GLU A 247 11.43 23.79 -8.48
N GLY A 248 10.55 22.76 -8.58
CA GLY A 248 9.13 22.82 -8.23
C GLY A 248 8.23 23.26 -9.39
N ASN A 249 8.75 23.37 -10.62
CA ASN A 249 7.95 23.68 -11.80
C ASN A 249 7.15 22.45 -12.23
N THR A 250 5.90 22.69 -12.63
CA THR A 250 5.06 21.59 -13.14
C THR A 250 5.56 21.13 -14.51
N LEU A 251 5.75 19.82 -14.65
CA LEU A 251 6.15 19.17 -15.89
C LEU A 251 4.92 18.84 -16.75
N GLU A 252 5.12 18.79 -18.07
CA GLU A 252 4.14 18.29 -19.03
C GLU A 252 4.02 16.76 -18.93
N ASP A 253 2.98 16.21 -19.58
CA ASP A 253 2.74 14.76 -19.68
C ASP A 253 3.99 14.03 -20.23
N GLY A 254 4.36 12.95 -19.58
CA GLY A 254 5.58 12.20 -19.85
C GLY A 254 6.84 12.71 -19.15
N GLY A 255 6.80 13.90 -18.52
CA GLY A 255 7.89 14.41 -17.68
C GLY A 255 8.01 13.61 -16.40
N VAL A 256 9.26 13.26 -16.02
CA VAL A 256 9.58 12.51 -14.81
C VAL A 256 9.99 13.46 -13.71
N GLY A 257 9.33 13.38 -12.54
CA GLY A 257 9.61 14.24 -11.40
C GLY A 257 8.86 13.80 -10.15
N GLU A 258 8.84 14.66 -9.12
CA GLU A 258 8.16 14.37 -7.87
C GLU A 258 6.63 14.46 -8.03
N ILE A 259 5.93 13.46 -7.50
CA ILE A 259 4.46 13.40 -7.49
C ILE A 259 3.95 14.33 -6.39
N CYS A 260 3.16 15.33 -6.78
CA CYS A 260 2.48 16.23 -5.85
C CYS A 260 0.96 15.97 -5.89
N ILE A 261 0.35 15.91 -4.71
CA ILE A 261 -1.07 15.60 -4.53
C ILE A 261 -1.77 16.76 -3.85
N LYS A 262 -2.93 17.17 -4.36
CA LYS A 262 -3.78 18.21 -3.76
C LYS A 262 -5.22 17.73 -3.70
N GLY A 263 -5.88 17.99 -2.58
CA GLY A 263 -7.29 17.67 -2.44
C GLY A 263 -7.77 17.61 -1.00
N ALA A 264 -9.05 17.35 -0.83
CA ALA A 264 -9.70 17.29 0.47
C ALA A 264 -9.23 16.12 1.35
N THR A 265 -8.55 15.13 0.75
CA THR A 265 -7.99 13.96 1.45
C THR A 265 -6.60 14.21 2.02
N VAL A 266 -5.93 15.31 1.64
CA VAL A 266 -4.60 15.65 2.16
C VAL A 266 -4.69 16.02 3.63
N MET A 267 -3.77 15.51 4.44
CA MET A 267 -3.68 15.72 5.89
C MET A 267 -3.67 17.21 6.26
N LYS A 268 -4.06 17.53 7.49
CA LYS A 268 -3.92 18.86 8.04
C LYS A 268 -2.43 19.24 8.27
N GLY A 269 -1.59 18.26 8.55
CA GLY A 269 -0.16 18.41 8.79
C GLY A 269 0.38 17.31 9.70
N TYR A 270 1.65 17.40 10.05
CA TYR A 270 2.24 16.54 11.07
C TYR A 270 1.96 17.08 12.48
N TRP A 271 1.52 16.23 13.37
CA TRP A 271 1.18 16.55 14.75
C TRP A 271 2.37 17.16 15.49
N ASN A 272 2.17 18.36 16.04
CA ASN A 272 3.19 19.14 16.75
C ASN A 272 4.51 19.32 15.98
N ASN A 273 4.46 19.30 14.63
CA ASN A 273 5.65 19.45 13.80
C ASN A 273 5.36 20.37 12.59
N PRO A 274 5.22 21.68 12.80
CA PRO A 274 4.92 22.65 11.75
C PRO A 274 6.05 22.77 10.72
N GLU A 275 7.30 22.59 11.13
CA GLU A 275 8.47 22.65 10.23
C GLU A 275 8.39 21.50 9.20
N ALA A 276 8.26 20.25 9.66
CA ALA A 276 8.12 19.13 8.76
C ALA A 276 6.84 19.21 7.90
N THR A 277 5.79 19.87 8.38
CA THR A 277 4.57 20.14 7.60
C THR A 277 4.87 21.11 6.45
N ALA A 278 5.57 22.21 6.72
CA ALA A 278 5.92 23.21 5.72
C ALA A 278 6.90 22.69 4.67
N GLU A 279 7.73 21.70 5.01
CA GLU A 279 8.60 21.01 4.04
C GLU A 279 7.81 20.28 2.95
N VAL A 280 6.68 19.66 3.32
CA VAL A 280 5.94 18.74 2.43
C VAL A 280 4.61 19.32 1.93
N ILE A 281 4.06 20.38 2.53
CA ILE A 281 2.85 21.06 2.05
C ILE A 281 3.19 22.48 1.62
N LYS A 282 3.13 22.72 0.30
CA LYS A 282 3.42 24.03 -0.31
C LYS A 282 2.25 24.41 -1.23
N ASP A 283 1.67 25.58 -1.02
CA ASP A 283 0.51 26.09 -1.79
C ASP A 283 -0.67 25.12 -1.89
N GLY A 284 -0.87 24.33 -0.82
CA GLY A 284 -1.91 23.30 -0.73
C GLY A 284 -1.59 22.00 -1.51
N TRP A 285 -0.39 21.86 -2.07
CA TRP A 285 0.13 20.64 -2.65
C TRP A 285 0.99 19.88 -1.65
N PHE A 286 0.69 18.61 -1.46
CA PHE A 286 1.51 17.68 -0.71
C PHE A 286 2.56 17.05 -1.63
N TYR A 287 3.82 17.23 -1.31
CA TYR A 287 4.99 16.67 -1.96
C TYR A 287 5.24 15.29 -1.38
N SER A 288 5.03 14.25 -2.18
CA SER A 288 4.95 12.87 -1.69
C SER A 288 6.31 12.22 -1.40
N GLY A 289 7.38 12.73 -2.00
CA GLY A 289 8.68 12.07 -2.06
C GLY A 289 8.71 10.82 -2.95
N ASP A 290 7.64 10.56 -3.71
CA ASP A 290 7.58 9.52 -4.72
C ASP A 290 7.84 10.15 -6.10
N ILE A 291 8.61 9.48 -6.95
CA ILE A 291 8.95 9.91 -8.32
C ILE A 291 8.09 9.16 -9.31
N GLY A 292 7.55 9.89 -10.28
CA GLY A 292 6.70 9.31 -11.30
C GLY A 292 6.45 10.23 -12.48
N MET A 293 5.49 9.83 -13.31
CA MET A 293 5.04 10.60 -14.47
C MET A 293 3.55 10.39 -14.70
N LEU A 294 2.91 11.34 -15.37
CA LEU A 294 1.58 11.16 -15.95
C LEU A 294 1.73 10.87 -17.45
N ASP A 295 1.01 9.86 -17.94
CA ASP A 295 0.92 9.64 -19.37
C ASP A 295 -0.04 10.66 -20.02
N ASN A 296 -0.08 10.70 -21.36
CA ASN A 296 -0.92 11.59 -22.15
C ASN A 296 -2.44 11.40 -21.96
N LEU A 297 -2.84 10.38 -21.22
CA LEU A 297 -4.23 10.11 -20.82
C LEU A 297 -4.46 10.38 -19.32
N GLY A 298 -3.45 10.91 -18.60
CA GLY A 298 -3.50 11.25 -17.20
C GLY A 298 -3.41 10.03 -16.25
N PHE A 299 -2.84 8.91 -16.70
CA PHE A 299 -2.56 7.78 -15.85
C PHE A 299 -1.20 7.96 -15.16
N LEU A 300 -1.20 7.81 -13.85
CA LEU A 300 -0.01 7.92 -13.02
C LEU A 300 0.82 6.62 -13.09
N ILE A 301 2.09 6.77 -13.36
CA ILE A 301 3.10 5.71 -13.31
C ILE A 301 4.11 6.10 -12.25
N ILE A 302 4.22 5.29 -11.19
CA ILE A 302 5.21 5.49 -10.13
C ILE A 302 6.47 4.76 -10.55
N LEU A 303 7.58 5.46 -10.55
CA LEU A 303 8.88 4.90 -10.92
C LEU A 303 9.64 4.43 -9.68
N ASP A 304 9.70 5.27 -8.63
CA ASP A 304 10.32 4.90 -7.35
C ASP A 304 10.04 5.95 -6.26
N ARG A 305 10.62 5.75 -5.08
CA ARG A 305 10.76 6.82 -4.09
C ARG A 305 12.05 7.60 -4.33
N ALA A 306 12.00 8.91 -4.17
CA ALA A 306 13.19 9.78 -4.33
C ALA A 306 14.40 9.30 -3.51
N LYS A 307 14.16 8.76 -2.31
CA LYS A 307 15.20 8.22 -1.40
C LYS A 307 15.62 6.77 -1.70
N ASP A 308 14.89 6.06 -2.55
CA ASP A 308 15.17 4.68 -2.94
C ASP A 308 15.75 4.61 -4.36
N ILE A 309 15.81 5.77 -5.07
CA ILE A 309 16.58 5.90 -6.33
C ILE A 309 18.06 5.74 -6.00
N VAL A 310 18.72 4.85 -6.72
CA VAL A 310 20.16 4.63 -6.61
C VAL A 310 20.87 5.58 -7.57
N ILE A 311 21.73 6.44 -7.03
CA ILE A 311 22.50 7.40 -7.82
C ILE A 311 23.89 6.80 -8.08
N ARG A 312 24.07 6.28 -9.30
CA ARG A 312 25.29 5.59 -9.69
C ARG A 312 25.97 6.27 -10.86
N GLY A 313 27.12 6.86 -10.63
CA GLY A 313 27.91 7.53 -11.69
C GLY A 313 27.14 8.70 -12.36
N GLY A 314 26.23 9.33 -11.65
CA GLY A 314 25.35 10.40 -12.20
C GLY A 314 24.05 9.91 -12.81
N GLU A 315 23.86 8.60 -12.96
CA GLU A 315 22.61 8.00 -13.44
C GLU A 315 21.66 7.70 -12.29
N ASN A 316 20.38 8.01 -12.48
CA ASN A 316 19.31 7.70 -11.54
C ASN A 316 18.68 6.34 -11.89
N ILE A 317 18.86 5.35 -11.03
CA ILE A 317 18.33 4.01 -11.24
C ILE A 317 17.15 3.80 -10.30
N GLY A 318 15.95 3.63 -10.87
CA GLY A 318 14.75 3.24 -10.11
C GLY A 318 14.85 1.77 -9.70
N CYS A 319 14.83 1.51 -8.39
CA CYS A 319 14.85 0.13 -7.88
C CYS A 319 13.66 -0.68 -8.37
N ALA A 320 12.48 -0.08 -8.47
CA ALA A 320 11.26 -0.77 -8.90
C ALA A 320 11.36 -1.32 -10.34
N GLU A 321 11.99 -0.59 -11.26
CA GLU A 321 12.22 -1.05 -12.65
C GLU A 321 13.08 -2.32 -12.66
N VAL A 322 14.13 -2.33 -11.84
CA VAL A 322 15.03 -3.47 -11.74
C VAL A 322 14.36 -4.65 -11.03
N GLU A 323 13.59 -4.38 -9.97
CA GLU A 323 12.77 -5.39 -9.26
C GLU A 323 11.78 -6.05 -10.23
N TYR A 324 11.12 -5.28 -11.11
CA TYR A 324 10.20 -5.82 -12.10
C TYR A 324 10.92 -6.74 -13.10
N ALA A 325 12.03 -6.30 -13.66
CA ALA A 325 12.80 -7.10 -14.59
C ALA A 325 13.31 -8.42 -13.97
N ILE A 326 13.76 -8.39 -12.70
CA ILE A 326 14.18 -9.59 -11.97
C ILE A 326 13.00 -10.51 -11.69
N SER A 327 11.83 -9.96 -11.34
CA SER A 327 10.63 -10.74 -11.01
C SER A 327 10.03 -11.51 -12.21
N GLU A 328 10.39 -11.14 -13.44
CA GLU A 328 10.01 -11.92 -14.65
C GLU A 328 10.74 -13.25 -14.75
N HIS A 329 11.81 -13.45 -13.97
CA HIS A 329 12.54 -14.72 -14.01
C HIS A 329 11.78 -15.81 -13.25
N PRO A 330 11.47 -16.97 -13.89
CA PRO A 330 10.58 -18.00 -13.32
C PRO A 330 11.10 -18.64 -12.03
N GLN A 331 12.39 -18.57 -11.76
CA GLN A 331 13.00 -19.09 -10.54
C GLN A 331 13.07 -18.08 -9.39
N VAL A 332 12.60 -16.83 -9.59
CA VAL A 332 12.54 -15.80 -8.57
C VAL A 332 11.17 -15.80 -7.92
N SER A 333 11.13 -15.88 -6.59
CA SER A 333 9.91 -15.76 -5.80
C SER A 333 9.67 -14.35 -5.31
N GLU A 334 10.73 -13.70 -4.77
CA GLU A 334 10.69 -12.32 -4.32
C GLU A 334 12.02 -11.63 -4.62
N VAL A 335 11.97 -10.32 -4.75
CA VAL A 335 13.17 -9.49 -4.94
C VAL A 335 13.03 -8.15 -4.24
N SER A 336 14.15 -7.63 -3.77
CA SER A 336 14.27 -6.26 -3.30
C SER A 336 15.60 -5.69 -3.75
N VAL A 337 15.54 -4.56 -4.47
CA VAL A 337 16.70 -3.83 -5.00
C VAL A 337 16.95 -2.58 -4.17
N TYR A 338 18.20 -2.26 -3.91
CA TYR A 338 18.62 -1.13 -3.10
C TYR A 338 20.05 -0.71 -3.41
N GLY A 339 20.39 0.57 -3.14
CA GLY A 339 21.75 1.08 -3.22
C GLY A 339 22.50 0.96 -1.89
N ILE A 340 23.79 0.72 -1.96
CA ILE A 340 24.70 0.88 -0.83
C ILE A 340 25.80 1.88 -1.21
N PRO A 341 26.41 2.63 -0.26
CA PRO A 341 27.48 3.56 -0.57
C PRO A 341 28.66 2.86 -1.26
N GLU A 342 29.17 3.47 -2.34
CA GLU A 342 30.34 3.02 -3.09
C GLU A 342 31.22 4.23 -3.45
N GLU A 343 32.55 4.07 -3.24
CA GLU A 343 33.49 5.19 -3.28
C GLU A 343 33.62 5.84 -4.67
N ARG A 344 33.59 5.05 -5.75
CA ARG A 344 33.85 5.53 -7.11
C ARG A 344 32.64 6.14 -7.80
N LEU A 345 31.47 5.51 -7.67
CA LEU A 345 30.27 5.87 -8.41
C LEU A 345 29.17 6.43 -7.52
N GLY A 346 29.42 6.60 -6.21
CA GLY A 346 28.47 7.10 -5.24
C GLY A 346 27.67 5.98 -4.59
N GLU A 347 26.94 5.20 -5.38
CA GLU A 347 26.22 4.03 -4.89
C GLU A 347 26.41 2.83 -5.80
N MET A 348 26.38 1.64 -5.19
CA MET A 348 26.38 0.34 -5.84
C MET A 348 24.98 -0.23 -5.79
N LEU A 349 24.46 -0.74 -6.91
CA LEU A 349 23.18 -1.40 -6.97
C LEU A 349 23.28 -2.85 -6.52
N CYS A 350 22.50 -3.20 -5.51
CA CYS A 350 22.42 -4.54 -4.93
C CYS A 350 21.01 -5.07 -4.95
N CYS A 351 20.84 -6.39 -4.92
CA CYS A 351 19.54 -7.01 -4.76
C CYS A 351 19.58 -8.24 -3.85
N SER A 352 18.53 -8.40 -3.03
CA SER A 352 18.23 -9.61 -2.28
C SER A 352 17.09 -10.35 -2.96
N ILE A 353 17.26 -11.65 -3.18
CA ILE A 353 16.37 -12.48 -4.00
C ILE A 353 15.99 -13.72 -3.21
N MET A 354 14.69 -13.95 -3.05
CA MET A 354 14.16 -15.23 -2.62
C MET A 354 13.93 -16.08 -3.86
N LEU A 355 14.52 -17.26 -3.88
CA LEU A 355 14.39 -18.22 -4.97
C LEU A 355 13.15 -19.10 -4.78
N GLN A 356 12.63 -19.64 -5.89
CA GLN A 356 11.69 -20.76 -5.85
C GLN A 356 12.39 -22.02 -5.27
N ALA A 357 11.61 -22.92 -4.70
CA ALA A 357 12.13 -24.18 -4.22
C ALA A 357 12.89 -24.93 -5.35
N ASP A 358 14.00 -25.55 -5.02
CA ASP A 358 14.85 -26.31 -5.95
C ASP A 358 15.47 -25.50 -7.10
N SER A 359 15.51 -24.17 -6.99
CA SER A 359 16.18 -23.28 -7.95
C SER A 359 17.70 -23.31 -7.78
N GLU A 360 18.43 -23.33 -8.91
CA GLU A 360 19.91 -23.21 -8.94
C GLU A 360 20.35 -21.89 -9.63
N LEU A 361 19.47 -20.88 -9.65
CA LEU A 361 19.78 -19.59 -10.27
C LEU A 361 20.99 -18.92 -9.61
N ASN A 362 21.92 -18.49 -10.44
CA ASN A 362 23.11 -17.77 -9.99
C ASN A 362 23.20 -16.35 -10.63
N SER A 363 24.19 -15.58 -10.19
CA SER A 363 24.40 -14.20 -10.64
C SER A 363 24.69 -14.08 -12.14
N GLU A 364 25.43 -15.02 -12.73
CA GLU A 364 25.77 -15.01 -14.15
C GLU A 364 24.53 -15.23 -15.01
N GLN A 365 23.71 -16.22 -14.66
CA GLN A 365 22.47 -16.55 -15.35
C GLN A 365 21.48 -15.37 -15.26
N LEU A 366 21.31 -14.77 -14.07
CA LEU A 366 20.42 -13.64 -13.89
C LEU A 366 20.93 -12.38 -14.61
N THR A 367 22.22 -12.10 -14.61
CA THR A 367 22.84 -11.02 -15.37
C THR A 367 22.57 -11.19 -16.87
N SER A 368 22.78 -12.41 -17.40
CA SER A 368 22.48 -12.72 -18.81
C SER A 368 21.00 -12.51 -19.14
N PHE A 369 20.09 -12.93 -18.24
CA PHE A 369 18.65 -12.72 -18.40
C PHE A 369 18.28 -11.23 -18.44
N LEU A 370 18.86 -10.43 -17.57
CA LEU A 370 18.59 -8.99 -17.44
C LEU A 370 19.18 -8.18 -18.61
N SER A 371 20.30 -8.61 -19.20
CA SER A 371 21.00 -7.87 -20.26
C SER A 371 20.14 -7.58 -21.51
N SER A 372 19.11 -8.38 -21.75
CA SER A 372 18.15 -8.19 -22.82
C SER A 372 16.90 -7.37 -22.44
N ARG A 373 16.78 -6.96 -21.18
CA ARG A 373 15.57 -6.36 -20.58
C ARG A 373 15.76 -4.95 -20.07
N ILE A 374 16.92 -4.69 -19.46
CA ILE A 374 17.27 -3.40 -18.89
C ILE A 374 18.64 -2.95 -19.35
N ALA A 375 18.90 -1.64 -19.28
CA ALA A 375 20.19 -1.08 -19.63
C ALA A 375 21.30 -1.66 -18.73
N GLY A 376 22.49 -1.89 -19.28
CA GLY A 376 23.59 -2.55 -18.57
C GLY A 376 23.98 -1.88 -17.25
N PHE A 377 23.90 -0.54 -17.15
CA PHE A 377 24.20 0.19 -15.93
C PHE A 377 23.16 0.01 -14.82
N LYS A 378 21.96 -0.51 -15.15
CA LYS A 378 20.86 -0.85 -14.22
C LYS A 378 20.96 -2.28 -13.71
N ILE A 379 21.86 -3.11 -14.21
CA ILE A 379 22.02 -4.48 -13.70
C ILE A 379 22.74 -4.43 -12.36
N PRO A 380 22.21 -5.08 -11.30
CA PRO A 380 22.84 -5.13 -10.00
C PRO A 380 24.26 -5.71 -10.06
N GLU A 381 25.16 -5.16 -9.25
CA GLU A 381 26.53 -5.65 -9.13
C GLU A 381 26.67 -6.76 -8.09
N ARG A 382 25.78 -6.76 -7.09
CA ARG A 382 25.75 -7.79 -6.05
C ARG A 382 24.36 -8.40 -5.95
N PHE A 383 24.34 -9.73 -5.94
CA PHE A 383 23.15 -10.56 -5.83
C PHE A 383 23.26 -11.41 -4.56
N PHE A 384 22.23 -11.33 -3.69
CA PHE A 384 22.13 -12.12 -2.47
C PHE A 384 20.95 -13.07 -2.61
N PHE A 385 21.23 -14.35 -2.88
CA PHE A 385 20.24 -15.39 -3.06
C PHE A 385 19.94 -16.10 -1.74
N GLN A 386 18.67 -16.36 -1.48
CA GLN A 386 18.21 -17.13 -0.32
C GLN A 386 16.91 -17.87 -0.66
N TYR A 387 16.58 -18.90 0.12
CA TYR A 387 15.31 -19.62 0.02
C TYR A 387 14.31 -19.15 1.07
N GLU A 388 14.76 -18.56 2.16
CA GLU A 388 13.92 -17.98 3.20
C GLU A 388 13.26 -16.68 2.71
N GLN A 389 12.08 -16.41 3.26
CA GLN A 389 11.35 -15.18 2.98
C GLN A 389 12.19 -13.94 3.32
N LEU A 390 12.10 -12.91 2.48
CA LEU A 390 12.75 -11.63 2.76
C LEU A 390 12.14 -10.98 4.02
N PRO A 391 12.95 -10.27 4.84
CA PRO A 391 12.47 -9.65 6.07
C PRO A 391 11.36 -8.64 5.78
N ARG A 392 10.35 -8.60 6.66
CA ARG A 392 9.17 -7.75 6.51
C ARG A 392 8.96 -6.84 7.70
N ILE A 393 8.44 -5.66 7.43
CA ILE A 393 7.86 -4.79 8.45
C ILE A 393 6.45 -5.26 8.82
N ALA A 394 5.90 -4.74 9.92
CA ALA A 394 4.59 -5.15 10.45
C ALA A 394 3.41 -5.04 9.46
N THR A 395 3.54 -4.23 8.41
CA THR A 395 2.53 -4.06 7.35
C THR A 395 2.62 -5.11 6.24
N GLY A 396 3.54 -6.08 6.32
CA GLY A 396 3.77 -7.10 5.31
C GLY A 396 4.71 -6.69 4.16
N LYS A 397 5.17 -5.43 4.11
CA LYS A 397 6.13 -4.96 3.09
C LYS A 397 7.55 -5.43 3.41
N ILE A 398 8.36 -5.63 2.37
CA ILE A 398 9.78 -6.00 2.53
C ILE A 398 10.52 -4.88 3.30
N ALA A 399 11.30 -5.27 4.28
CA ALA A 399 12.09 -4.38 5.13
C ALA A 399 13.42 -3.97 4.45
N LYS A 400 13.34 -3.18 3.36
CA LYS A 400 14.49 -2.77 2.52
C LYS A 400 15.65 -2.17 3.34
N LYS A 401 15.36 -1.38 4.39
CA LYS A 401 16.38 -0.82 5.28
C LYS A 401 17.19 -1.90 6.02
N GLU A 402 16.56 -3.00 6.43
CA GLU A 402 17.23 -4.11 7.10
C GLU A 402 18.13 -4.86 6.13
N LEU A 403 17.64 -5.11 4.90
CA LEU A 403 18.44 -5.73 3.84
C LEU A 403 19.68 -4.89 3.53
N ARG A 404 19.52 -3.58 3.32
CA ARG A 404 20.62 -2.64 3.07
C ARG A 404 21.65 -2.67 4.21
N LYS A 405 21.19 -2.66 5.47
CA LYS A 405 22.09 -2.75 6.63
C LYS A 405 22.88 -4.05 6.66
N LYS A 406 22.22 -5.19 6.47
CA LYS A 406 22.89 -6.50 6.40
C LYS A 406 23.96 -6.54 5.30
N THR A 407 23.66 -5.99 4.12
CA THR A 407 24.59 -5.95 3.00
C THR A 407 25.84 -5.09 3.28
N MET A 408 25.71 -4.03 4.06
CA MET A 408 26.87 -3.19 4.45
C MET A 408 27.77 -3.81 5.52
N GLU A 409 27.35 -4.89 6.18
CA GLU A 409 28.12 -5.65 7.17
C GLU A 409 29.01 -6.73 6.51
N PHE A 410 28.83 -6.99 5.19
CA PHE A 410 29.64 -7.90 4.35
C PHE A 410 30.60 -7.11 3.44
#